data_3cd3def2cf324d340d8421c755052df6
#
_entry.id   3cd3def2cf324d340d8421c755052df6
#
_cell.length_a   1.000
_cell.length_b   1.000
_cell.length_c   1.000
_cell.angle_alpha   90.00
_cell.angle_beta   90.00
_cell.angle_gamma   90.00
#
_symmetry.space_group_name_H-M   'P 1'
#
loop_
_entity.id
_entity.type
_entity.pdbx_description
1 polymer ?
#
loop_
_entity_poly.entity_id
_entity_poly.type
_entity_poly.pdbx_seq_one_letter_code
_entity_poly.pdbx_strand_id
1 'polypeptide(L)'
;MRIVFTFIIVFSSISIVQAQLGGESTYQFLNLMSSPRQAALGGKVLTNVDYDVTQAIYNPATINIEMDNQLAINYSSYLGDIRYGTAAYAYTVDRRTQTFHVGMTYVDYGSFDGYDENGVSTGTFTGNEAALSVGYARQIGYSDFYFGANLKFITSKLEQYSSFGIATDIGFIYINEYLDFNAALVVRNFGTQLSTYAGMKESLPLEIDLGLSQMLENVPIRWHLTFENLQKWPISYPNPARSITDLNGNQTEEKVSFISNLFRHTILGVELFPEKGFNLRLGYSFRRSQELKILEQRNFSGLSFGIGLKFNNIRFSYTHARYSSAANTSF
;
A
#
# COMPACT_ATOMS: atom_id res chain seq x y z
N MET A 1 13.18 34.07 6.18
CA MET A 1 13.29 33.57 7.57
C MET A 1 11.96 33.61 8.35
N ARG A 2 11.12 34.63 8.27
CA ARG A 2 9.81 34.66 8.96
C ARG A 2 8.79 33.60 8.48
N ILE A 3 8.75 33.30 7.20
CA ILE A 3 7.80 32.31 6.61
C ILE A 3 8.13 30.86 7.04
N VAL A 4 9.40 30.53 7.19
CA VAL A 4 9.83 29.18 7.64
C VAL A 4 9.46 28.95 9.10
N PHE A 5 9.52 29.98 9.94
CA PHE A 5 9.12 29.89 11.36
C PHE A 5 7.60 29.69 11.53
N THR A 6 6.79 30.29 10.66
CA THR A 6 5.33 30.14 10.69
C THR A 6 4.92 28.73 10.28
N PHE A 7 5.64 28.08 9.35
CA PHE A 7 5.37 26.70 8.95
C PHE A 7 5.71 25.69 10.07
N ILE A 8 6.75 25.93 10.84
CA ILE A 8 7.16 25.06 11.97
C ILE A 8 6.15 25.14 13.13
N ILE A 9 5.55 26.29 13.40
CA ILE A 9 4.56 26.45 14.46
C ILE A 9 3.22 25.80 14.13
N VAL A 10 2.81 25.75 12.86
CA VAL A 10 1.58 25.06 12.42
C VAL A 10 1.72 23.55 12.53
N PHE A 11 2.95 23.00 12.38
CA PHE A 11 3.18 21.56 12.49
C PHE A 11 3.23 21.05 13.94
N SER A 12 3.45 21.91 14.94
CA SER A 12 3.56 21.51 16.34
C SER A 12 2.23 21.45 17.11
N SER A 13 1.11 21.78 16.49
CA SER A 13 -0.22 21.78 17.13
C SER A 13 -1.08 20.55 16.77
N ILE A 14 -0.53 19.50 16.20
CA ILE A 14 -1.25 18.25 15.99
C ILE A 14 -1.29 17.50 17.33
N SER A 15 -2.36 17.74 18.09
CA SER A 15 -2.67 16.98 19.29
C SER A 15 -2.94 15.53 18.88
N ILE A 16 -2.13 14.61 19.37
CA ILE A 16 -2.33 13.17 19.19
C ILE A 16 -3.59 12.78 19.97
N VAL A 17 -4.70 12.65 19.29
CA VAL A 17 -5.89 12.01 19.85
C VAL A 17 -5.57 10.52 19.95
N GLN A 18 -5.44 10.01 21.16
CA GLN A 18 -5.29 8.57 21.42
C GLN A 18 -6.59 7.88 21.00
N ALA A 19 -6.53 7.09 19.95
CA ALA A 19 -7.66 6.37 19.42
C ALA A 19 -7.94 5.10 20.23
N GLN A 20 -9.21 4.80 20.34
CA GLN A 20 -9.83 3.66 20.98
C GLN A 20 -9.29 2.33 20.45
N LEU A 21 -9.24 1.32 21.32
CA LEU A 21 -9.03 -0.10 21.01
C LEU A 21 -10.28 -0.69 20.30
N GLY A 22 -10.39 -0.41 19.04
CA GLY A 22 -11.32 -1.01 18.09
C GLY A 22 -10.72 -0.73 16.73
N GLY A 23 -10.93 -1.50 15.69
CA GLY A 23 -10.21 -1.39 14.41
C GLY A 23 -9.72 0.02 14.10
N GLU A 24 -8.44 0.21 13.90
CA GLU A 24 -7.79 1.54 13.86
C GLU A 24 -8.41 2.48 12.81
N SER A 25 -8.97 1.91 11.75
CA SER A 25 -9.67 2.65 10.69
C SER A 25 -10.54 1.73 9.85
N THR A 26 -11.56 2.31 9.22
CA THR A 26 -12.40 1.64 8.22
C THR A 26 -11.70 1.57 6.85
N TYR A 27 -12.24 0.78 5.91
CA TYR A 27 -11.76 0.64 4.53
C TYR A 27 -10.29 0.22 4.41
N GLN A 28 -9.83 -0.69 5.27
CA GLN A 28 -8.46 -1.20 5.28
C GLN A 28 -8.04 -1.83 3.94
N PHE A 29 -8.99 -2.24 3.11
CA PHE A 29 -8.73 -2.78 1.78
C PHE A 29 -8.02 -1.80 0.84
N LEU A 30 -8.07 -0.49 1.11
CA LEU A 30 -7.32 0.54 0.36
C LEU A 30 -5.80 0.36 0.45
N ASN A 31 -5.33 -0.43 1.41
CA ASN A 31 -3.92 -0.74 1.64
C ASN A 31 -3.48 -2.07 1.03
N LEU A 32 -4.40 -2.82 0.40
CA LEU A 32 -4.06 -4.04 -0.33
C LEU A 32 -3.18 -3.72 -1.55
N MET A 33 -2.32 -4.64 -1.93
CA MET A 33 -1.41 -4.46 -3.05
C MET A 33 -2.17 -4.39 -4.38
N SER A 34 -1.86 -3.39 -5.22
CA SER A 34 -2.62 -3.15 -6.45
C SER A 34 -2.17 -4.01 -7.64
N SER A 35 -0.99 -4.62 -7.57
CA SER A 35 -0.46 -5.40 -8.69
C SER A 35 0.51 -6.49 -8.25
N PRO A 36 0.74 -7.50 -9.11
CA PRO A 36 1.78 -8.51 -8.92
C PRO A 36 3.17 -7.87 -8.76
N ARG A 37 3.45 -6.79 -9.49
CA ARG A 37 4.74 -6.10 -9.39
C ARG A 37 4.97 -5.51 -8.01
N GLN A 38 3.97 -4.84 -7.45
CA GLN A 38 4.01 -4.30 -6.09
C GLN A 38 4.24 -5.41 -5.07
N ALA A 39 3.45 -6.49 -5.17
CA ALA A 39 3.56 -7.63 -4.28
C ALA A 39 4.94 -8.31 -4.34
N ALA A 40 5.52 -8.46 -5.53
CA ALA A 40 6.83 -9.05 -5.75
C ALA A 40 7.97 -8.23 -5.14
N LEU A 41 7.83 -6.91 -5.13
CA LEU A 41 8.82 -5.98 -4.58
C LEU A 41 8.65 -5.74 -3.06
N GLY A 42 7.88 -6.58 -2.39
CA GLY A 42 7.71 -6.55 -0.94
C GLY A 42 6.49 -5.79 -0.46
N GLY A 43 5.81 -5.07 -1.33
CA GLY A 43 4.64 -4.26 -0.99
C GLY A 43 4.57 -2.96 -1.78
N LYS A 44 4.57 -1.84 -1.07
CA LYS A 44 4.41 -0.51 -1.67
C LYS A 44 5.72 -0.02 -2.29
N VAL A 45 5.75 0.12 -3.60
CA VAL A 45 6.80 0.83 -4.34
C VAL A 45 6.18 2.10 -4.90
N LEU A 46 6.81 3.26 -4.68
CA LEU A 46 6.22 4.57 -4.98
C LEU A 46 6.88 5.28 -6.17
N THR A 47 7.97 4.74 -6.67
CA THR A 47 8.91 5.43 -7.55
C THR A 47 8.99 4.88 -8.97
N ASN A 48 8.16 3.89 -9.32
CA ASN A 48 8.11 3.36 -10.67
C ASN A 48 7.40 4.37 -11.60
N VAL A 49 8.16 4.95 -12.52
CA VAL A 49 7.64 5.84 -13.57
C VAL A 49 7.89 5.14 -14.90
N ASP A 50 6.92 4.35 -15.32
CA ASP A 50 6.95 3.58 -16.56
C ASP A 50 5.52 3.26 -17.02
N TYR A 51 5.37 2.25 -17.87
CA TYR A 51 4.11 1.80 -18.45
C TYR A 51 3.11 1.19 -17.44
N ASP A 52 3.49 0.91 -16.20
CA ASP A 52 2.63 0.19 -15.24
C ASP A 52 1.51 1.11 -14.72
N VAL A 53 0.37 1.05 -15.39
CA VAL A 53 -0.80 1.87 -15.06
C VAL A 53 -1.34 1.62 -13.64
N THR A 54 -1.07 0.46 -13.03
CA THR A 54 -1.51 0.17 -11.66
C THR A 54 -0.72 0.92 -10.61
N GLN A 55 0.48 1.42 -10.96
CA GLN A 55 1.31 2.22 -10.08
C GLN A 55 0.61 3.50 -9.63
N ALA A 56 -0.21 4.10 -10.50
CA ALA A 56 -0.96 5.33 -10.23
C ALA A 56 -2.00 5.19 -9.10
N ILE A 57 -2.45 3.96 -8.78
CA ILE A 57 -3.34 3.68 -7.63
C ILE A 57 -2.61 3.99 -6.31
N TYR A 58 -1.28 3.78 -6.27
CA TYR A 58 -0.45 4.05 -5.09
C TYR A 58 0.14 5.45 -5.06
N ASN A 59 0.68 5.89 -6.19
CA ASN A 59 1.29 7.21 -6.31
C ASN A 59 0.77 7.89 -7.58
N PRO A 60 -0.17 8.84 -7.47
CA PRO A 60 -0.69 9.54 -8.63
C PRO A 60 0.37 10.38 -9.37
N ALA A 61 1.47 10.77 -8.72
CA ALA A 61 2.53 11.52 -9.39
C ALA A 61 3.32 10.70 -10.43
N THR A 62 3.11 9.38 -10.47
CA THR A 62 3.71 8.50 -11.49
C THR A 62 2.92 8.42 -12.79
N ILE A 63 1.72 9.03 -12.86
CA ILE A 63 0.92 9.07 -14.10
C ILE A 63 1.72 9.80 -15.17
N ASN A 64 1.97 9.11 -16.27
CA ASN A 64 2.83 9.59 -17.34
C ASN A 64 2.35 9.11 -18.72
N ILE A 65 2.99 9.59 -19.79
CA ILE A 65 2.63 9.30 -21.17
C ILE A 65 2.84 7.82 -21.57
N GLU A 66 3.76 7.09 -20.92
CA GLU A 66 4.00 5.68 -21.23
C GLU A 66 2.81 4.79 -20.81
N MET A 67 1.96 5.30 -19.94
CA MET A 67 0.71 4.65 -19.54
C MET A 67 -0.42 4.82 -20.57
N ASP A 68 -0.21 5.63 -21.63
CA ASP A 68 -1.25 5.91 -22.64
C ASP A 68 -1.80 4.64 -23.27
N ASN A 69 -3.13 4.49 -23.23
CA ASN A 69 -3.86 3.31 -23.71
C ASN A 69 -3.43 1.97 -23.08
N GLN A 70 -2.81 2.00 -21.91
CA GLN A 70 -2.52 0.79 -21.16
C GLN A 70 -3.74 0.41 -20.30
N LEU A 71 -4.13 -0.86 -20.38
CA LEU A 71 -5.11 -1.50 -19.49
C LEU A 71 -4.41 -2.59 -18.69
N ALA A 72 -4.56 -2.55 -17.39
CA ALA A 72 -4.10 -3.62 -16.49
C ALA A 72 -5.29 -4.20 -15.73
N ILE A 73 -5.31 -5.52 -15.58
CA ILE A 73 -6.27 -6.26 -14.76
C ILE A 73 -5.47 -7.23 -13.91
N ASN A 74 -5.64 -7.17 -12.60
CA ASN A 74 -4.96 -8.02 -11.65
C ASN A 74 -5.98 -8.74 -10.78
N TYR A 75 -5.64 -9.95 -10.38
CA TYR A 75 -6.42 -10.77 -9.48
C TYR A 75 -5.51 -11.39 -8.43
N SER A 76 -5.96 -11.43 -7.19
CA SER A 76 -5.24 -12.04 -6.09
C SER A 76 -6.15 -12.94 -5.27
N SER A 77 -5.68 -14.14 -4.97
CA SER A 77 -6.18 -14.95 -3.87
C SER A 77 -5.44 -14.54 -2.61
N TYR A 78 -6.18 -14.09 -1.62
CA TYR A 78 -5.65 -13.64 -0.33
C TYR A 78 -5.86 -14.71 0.74
N LEU A 79 -5.82 -14.34 2.01
CA LEU A 79 -5.98 -15.28 3.13
C LEU A 79 -7.41 -15.85 3.18
N GLY A 80 -7.55 -17.14 3.37
CA GLY A 80 -8.85 -17.82 3.39
C GLY A 80 -9.57 -17.72 2.04
N ASP A 81 -10.85 -17.40 2.07
CA ASP A 81 -11.69 -17.25 0.87
C ASP A 81 -11.72 -15.80 0.33
N ILE A 82 -10.90 -14.91 0.90
CA ILE A 82 -10.82 -13.51 0.47
C ILE A 82 -10.16 -13.44 -0.91
N ARG A 83 -10.81 -12.74 -1.82
CA ARG A 83 -10.33 -12.48 -3.18
C ARG A 83 -10.40 -11.00 -3.46
N TYR A 84 -9.39 -10.49 -4.15
CA TYR A 84 -9.47 -9.11 -4.60
C TYR A 84 -8.84 -8.93 -5.96
N GLY A 85 -9.22 -7.86 -6.61
CA GLY A 85 -8.70 -7.51 -7.91
C GLY A 85 -8.59 -6.01 -8.09
N THR A 86 -7.77 -5.63 -9.04
CA THR A 86 -7.63 -4.25 -9.49
C THR A 86 -7.75 -4.18 -11.00
N ALA A 87 -8.33 -3.10 -11.48
CA ALA A 87 -8.30 -2.73 -12.89
C ALA A 87 -7.84 -1.29 -13.00
N ALA A 88 -7.02 -0.98 -13.98
CA ALA A 88 -6.52 0.38 -14.19
C ALA A 88 -6.35 0.68 -15.68
N TYR A 89 -6.67 1.90 -16.08
CA TYR A 89 -6.54 2.39 -17.43
C TYR A 89 -6.07 3.83 -17.42
N ALA A 90 -5.20 4.20 -18.36
CA ALA A 90 -4.79 5.58 -18.56
C ALA A 90 -4.97 6.01 -20.02
N TYR A 91 -5.32 7.26 -20.17
CA TYR A 91 -5.54 7.89 -21.47
C TYR A 91 -4.91 9.28 -21.52
N THR A 92 -4.16 9.53 -22.58
CA THR A 92 -3.49 10.81 -22.78
C THR A 92 -4.27 11.65 -23.79
N VAL A 93 -4.82 12.77 -23.32
CA VAL A 93 -5.55 13.71 -24.15
C VAL A 93 -4.59 14.59 -24.94
N ASP A 94 -3.55 15.07 -24.28
CA ASP A 94 -2.45 15.80 -24.90
C ASP A 94 -1.14 15.10 -24.59
N ARG A 95 -0.47 14.56 -25.60
CA ARG A 95 0.80 13.79 -25.47
C ARG A 95 1.94 14.54 -24.82
N ARG A 96 1.78 15.82 -24.58
CA ARG A 96 2.84 16.63 -23.95
C ARG A 96 2.57 16.93 -22.48
N THR A 97 1.31 16.91 -22.03
CA THR A 97 0.99 17.49 -20.72
C THR A 97 -0.14 16.83 -19.92
N GLN A 98 -1.01 15.99 -20.50
CA GLN A 98 -2.27 15.61 -19.86
C GLN A 98 -2.60 14.12 -20.02
N THR A 99 -2.15 13.33 -19.08
CA THR A 99 -2.56 11.92 -18.94
C THR A 99 -3.51 11.79 -17.76
N PHE A 100 -4.67 11.18 -18.02
CA PHE A 100 -5.67 10.84 -17.00
C PHE A 100 -5.60 9.36 -16.69
N HIS A 101 -5.88 9.02 -15.46
CA HIS A 101 -5.89 7.66 -14.94
C HIS A 101 -7.23 7.35 -14.28
N VAL A 102 -7.72 6.12 -14.50
CA VAL A 102 -8.84 5.55 -13.76
C VAL A 102 -8.40 4.20 -13.21
N GLY A 103 -8.59 4.01 -11.91
CA GLY A 103 -8.28 2.76 -11.21
C GLY A 103 -9.47 2.28 -10.43
N MET A 104 -9.62 0.97 -10.31
CA MET A 104 -10.63 0.32 -9.48
C MET A 104 -9.98 -0.78 -8.65
N THR A 105 -10.34 -0.84 -7.37
CA THR A 105 -10.01 -1.95 -6.47
C THR A 105 -11.32 -2.54 -5.98
N TYR A 106 -11.43 -3.87 -6.03
CA TYR A 106 -12.60 -4.62 -5.55
C TYR A 106 -12.14 -5.77 -4.66
N VAL A 107 -12.80 -5.95 -3.53
CA VAL A 107 -12.57 -7.04 -2.58
C VAL A 107 -13.87 -7.79 -2.34
N ASP A 108 -13.78 -9.10 -2.40
CA ASP A 108 -14.81 -10.06 -1.99
C ASP A 108 -14.28 -10.85 -0.80
N TYR A 109 -14.94 -10.73 0.32
CA TYR A 109 -14.57 -11.42 1.56
C TYR A 109 -15.07 -12.86 1.62
N GLY A 110 -15.83 -13.32 0.61
CA GLY A 110 -16.45 -14.64 0.59
C GLY A 110 -17.67 -14.72 1.50
N SER A 111 -17.95 -15.91 2.01
CA SER A 111 -19.10 -16.21 2.84
C SER A 111 -18.65 -16.61 4.24
N PHE A 112 -19.33 -16.07 5.25
CA PHE A 112 -19.11 -16.36 6.66
C PHE A 112 -20.35 -16.99 7.27
N ASP A 113 -20.16 -18.00 8.12
CA ASP A 113 -21.25 -18.58 8.92
C ASP A 113 -21.56 -17.66 10.11
N GLY A 114 -22.81 -17.28 10.22
CA GLY A 114 -23.31 -16.48 11.34
C GLY A 114 -23.80 -17.38 12.48
N TYR A 115 -23.56 -16.95 13.72
CA TYR A 115 -24.04 -17.60 14.93
C TYR A 115 -24.58 -16.56 15.91
N ASP A 116 -25.62 -16.92 16.63
CA ASP A 116 -26.13 -16.10 17.75
C ASP A 116 -25.28 -16.29 19.02
N GLU A 117 -25.65 -15.58 20.09
CA GLU A 117 -24.97 -15.64 21.39
C GLU A 117 -25.01 -17.05 22.04
N ASN A 118 -25.92 -17.92 21.60
CA ASN A 118 -26.07 -19.30 22.07
C ASN A 118 -25.36 -20.31 21.15
N GLY A 119 -24.68 -19.86 20.10
CA GLY A 119 -24.00 -20.71 19.12
C GLY A 119 -24.96 -21.35 18.10
N VAL A 120 -26.22 -20.88 18.00
CA VAL A 120 -27.16 -21.33 16.97
C VAL A 120 -26.86 -20.59 15.66
N SER A 121 -26.79 -21.32 14.55
CA SER A 121 -26.57 -20.74 13.24
C SER A 121 -27.65 -19.76 12.85
N THR A 122 -27.27 -18.54 12.49
CA THR A 122 -28.15 -17.48 11.97
C THR A 122 -28.14 -17.39 10.44
N GLY A 123 -27.44 -18.34 9.78
CA GLY A 123 -27.28 -18.38 8.33
C GLY A 123 -25.88 -17.92 7.90
N THR A 124 -25.75 -17.54 6.64
CA THR A 124 -24.49 -17.04 6.08
C THR A 124 -24.60 -15.57 5.70
N PHE A 125 -23.51 -14.84 5.84
CA PHE A 125 -23.41 -13.45 5.37
C PHE A 125 -22.18 -13.24 4.49
N THR A 126 -22.18 -12.19 3.69
CA THR A 126 -21.10 -11.85 2.76
C THR A 126 -20.65 -10.40 2.99
N GLY A 127 -19.44 -10.10 2.54
CA GLY A 127 -18.91 -8.75 2.54
C GLY A 127 -18.21 -8.43 1.23
N ASN A 128 -18.33 -7.19 0.77
CA ASN A 128 -17.58 -6.69 -0.37
C ASN A 128 -17.27 -5.21 -0.22
N GLU A 129 -16.15 -4.79 -0.79
CA GLU A 129 -15.71 -3.41 -0.79
C GLU A 129 -15.17 -3.02 -2.16
N ALA A 130 -15.39 -1.79 -2.57
CA ALA A 130 -14.87 -1.27 -3.82
C ALA A 130 -14.42 0.18 -3.69
N ALA A 131 -13.36 0.53 -4.42
CA ALA A 131 -12.89 1.89 -4.56
C ALA A 131 -12.64 2.21 -6.03
N LEU A 132 -13.25 3.29 -6.53
CA LEU A 132 -12.97 3.86 -7.83
C LEU A 132 -12.10 5.09 -7.64
N SER A 133 -10.96 5.17 -8.32
CA SER A 133 -10.05 6.31 -8.31
C SER A 133 -9.95 6.97 -9.67
N VAL A 134 -9.93 8.29 -9.69
CA VAL A 134 -9.65 9.11 -10.89
C VAL A 134 -8.45 9.97 -10.57
N GLY A 135 -7.42 9.91 -11.42
CA GLY A 135 -6.13 10.52 -11.18
C GLY A 135 -5.64 11.40 -12.33
N TYR A 136 -4.82 12.36 -11.94
CA TYR A 136 -4.12 13.26 -12.86
C TYR A 136 -2.75 13.63 -12.27
N ALA A 137 -1.75 13.73 -13.14
CA ALA A 137 -0.44 14.24 -12.76
C ALA A 137 0.08 15.29 -13.74
N ARG A 138 0.98 16.11 -13.21
CA ARG A 138 1.61 17.19 -13.98
C ARG A 138 3.03 17.45 -13.50
N GLN A 139 3.91 17.74 -14.45
CA GLN A 139 5.24 18.28 -14.17
C GLN A 139 5.14 19.70 -13.59
N ILE A 140 5.94 20.00 -12.59
CA ILE A 140 5.98 21.32 -11.95
C ILE A 140 6.94 22.24 -12.71
N GLY A 141 6.39 23.08 -13.58
CA GLY A 141 7.17 23.96 -14.44
C GLY A 141 8.06 23.17 -15.41
N TYR A 142 9.35 23.52 -15.45
CA TYR A 142 10.40 22.81 -16.21
C TYR A 142 11.38 22.10 -15.28
N SER A 143 10.92 21.66 -14.10
CA SER A 143 11.76 20.99 -13.11
C SER A 143 11.60 19.47 -13.18
N ASP A 144 12.49 18.76 -12.51
CA ASP A 144 12.46 17.30 -12.37
C ASP A 144 11.37 16.83 -11.36
N PHE A 145 10.51 17.72 -10.91
CA PHE A 145 9.45 17.43 -9.96
C PHE A 145 8.10 17.28 -10.64
N TYR A 146 7.36 16.24 -10.25
CA TYR A 146 5.99 15.99 -10.67
C TYR A 146 5.07 15.94 -9.46
N PHE A 147 3.86 16.41 -9.66
CA PHE A 147 2.77 16.36 -8.70
C PHE A 147 1.60 15.61 -9.29
N GLY A 148 0.94 14.78 -8.49
CA GLY A 148 -0.27 14.09 -8.91
C GLY A 148 -1.28 13.99 -7.78
N ALA A 149 -2.55 13.83 -8.16
CA ALA A 149 -3.64 13.62 -7.23
C ALA A 149 -4.62 12.57 -7.77
N ASN A 150 -5.14 11.73 -6.87
CA ASN A 150 -6.27 10.84 -7.09
C ASN A 150 -7.46 11.30 -6.25
N LEU A 151 -8.65 11.23 -6.80
CA LEU A 151 -9.90 11.28 -6.07
C LEU A 151 -10.50 9.88 -6.03
N LYS A 152 -10.85 9.38 -4.85
CA LYS A 152 -11.39 8.04 -4.60
C LYS A 152 -12.83 8.10 -4.12
N PHE A 153 -13.67 7.27 -4.71
CA PHE A 153 -15.04 6.98 -4.26
C PHE A 153 -15.06 5.56 -3.72
N ILE A 154 -15.49 5.41 -2.45
CA ILE A 154 -15.34 4.17 -1.70
C ILE A 154 -16.71 3.68 -1.30
N THR A 155 -17.01 2.42 -1.57
CA THR A 155 -18.23 1.74 -1.12
C THR A 155 -17.85 0.49 -0.36
N SER A 156 -18.55 0.23 0.73
CA SER A 156 -18.40 -0.99 1.51
C SER A 156 -19.76 -1.51 1.93
N LYS A 157 -19.94 -2.82 1.79
CA LYS A 157 -21.11 -3.54 2.26
C LYS A 157 -20.63 -4.77 3.03
N LEU A 158 -20.96 -4.80 4.32
CA LEU A 158 -20.59 -5.88 5.23
C LEU A 158 -21.88 -6.36 5.88
N GLU A 159 -22.33 -7.58 5.53
CA GLU A 159 -23.61 -8.13 5.96
C GLU A 159 -24.78 -7.21 5.54
N GLN A 160 -25.52 -6.66 6.51
CA GLN A 160 -26.62 -5.71 6.29
C GLN A 160 -26.18 -4.24 6.35
N TYR A 161 -24.93 -3.98 6.74
CA TYR A 161 -24.40 -2.62 6.90
C TYR A 161 -23.73 -2.15 5.63
N SER A 162 -23.95 -0.90 5.29
CA SER A 162 -23.31 -0.26 4.15
C SER A 162 -22.69 1.08 4.53
N SER A 163 -21.59 1.41 3.88
CA SER A 163 -20.90 2.67 4.09
C SER A 163 -20.40 3.22 2.77
N PHE A 164 -20.35 4.55 2.66
CA PHE A 164 -19.80 5.26 1.52
C PHE A 164 -18.81 6.32 2.00
N GLY A 165 -17.68 6.42 1.34
CA GLY A 165 -16.62 7.35 1.67
C GLY A 165 -16.00 8.02 0.44
N ILE A 166 -15.27 9.10 0.70
CA ILE A 166 -14.46 9.82 -0.28
C ILE A 166 -13.07 10.05 0.29
N ALA A 167 -12.06 9.86 -0.54
CA ALA A 167 -10.67 10.11 -0.16
C ALA A 167 -9.87 10.70 -1.31
N THR A 168 -8.74 11.31 -0.98
CA THR A 168 -7.77 11.87 -1.92
C THR A 168 -6.39 11.32 -1.61
N ASP A 169 -5.64 10.99 -2.67
CA ASP A 169 -4.20 10.76 -2.57
C ASP A 169 -3.48 11.93 -3.22
N ILE A 170 -2.35 12.29 -2.65
CA ILE A 170 -1.47 13.35 -3.16
C ILE A 170 -0.07 12.76 -3.25
N GLY A 171 0.52 12.83 -4.43
CA GLY A 171 1.88 12.38 -4.68
C GLY A 171 2.78 13.49 -5.18
N PHE A 172 4.04 13.41 -4.74
CA PHE A 172 5.16 14.18 -5.30
C PHE A 172 6.25 13.20 -5.69
N ILE A 173 6.85 13.40 -6.85
CA ILE A 173 8.01 12.61 -7.28
C ILE A 173 9.06 13.51 -7.90
N TYR A 174 10.31 13.26 -7.51
CA TYR A 174 11.52 13.78 -8.14
C TYR A 174 12.10 12.70 -9.03
N ILE A 175 12.38 13.02 -10.30
CA ILE A 175 12.94 12.11 -11.30
C ILE A 175 14.24 12.70 -11.80
N ASN A 176 15.34 12.04 -11.51
CA ASN A 176 16.66 12.40 -12.07
C ASN A 176 17.03 11.40 -13.16
N GLU A 177 16.81 11.79 -14.41
CA GLU A 177 17.10 10.95 -15.57
C GLU A 177 18.62 10.69 -15.75
N TYR A 178 19.48 11.58 -15.26
CA TYR A 178 20.93 11.43 -15.39
C TYR A 178 21.50 10.36 -14.45
N LEU A 179 20.95 10.25 -13.25
CA LEU A 179 21.35 9.26 -12.23
C LEU A 179 20.44 8.04 -12.19
N ASP A 180 19.41 8.00 -13.05
CA ASP A 180 18.33 7.01 -12.98
C ASP A 180 17.75 6.86 -11.55
N PHE A 181 17.68 7.98 -10.81
CA PHE A 181 17.28 8.05 -9.41
C PHE A 181 15.93 8.72 -9.27
N ASN A 182 15.02 8.07 -8.56
CA ASN A 182 13.68 8.60 -8.24
C ASN A 182 13.47 8.66 -6.73
N ALA A 183 12.85 9.74 -6.27
CA ALA A 183 12.41 9.91 -4.89
C ALA A 183 10.96 10.38 -4.86
N ALA A 184 10.10 9.75 -4.07
CA ALA A 184 8.67 10.06 -4.01
C ALA A 184 8.20 10.21 -2.57
N LEU A 185 7.30 11.17 -2.36
CA LEU A 185 6.53 11.35 -1.12
C LEU A 185 5.04 11.28 -1.45
N VAL A 186 4.30 10.44 -0.74
CA VAL A 186 2.88 10.24 -0.99
C VAL A 186 2.08 10.33 0.30
N VAL A 187 0.98 11.07 0.27
CA VAL A 187 -0.06 11.06 1.30
C VAL A 187 -1.27 10.37 0.70
N ARG A 188 -1.71 9.28 1.32
CA ARG A 188 -2.78 8.43 0.80
C ARG A 188 -3.98 8.42 1.73
N ASN A 189 -5.15 8.21 1.12
CA ASN A 189 -6.41 7.99 1.82
C ASN A 189 -6.80 9.15 2.77
N PHE A 190 -6.41 10.38 2.43
CA PHE A 190 -6.88 11.56 3.15
C PHE A 190 -8.34 11.81 2.80
N GLY A 191 -9.25 11.51 3.72
CA GLY A 191 -10.69 11.54 3.41
C GLY A 191 -11.59 11.28 4.60
N THR A 192 -12.85 10.94 4.29
CA THR A 192 -13.88 10.78 5.31
C THR A 192 -15.01 9.86 4.84
N GLN A 193 -15.68 9.18 5.78
CA GLN A 193 -16.97 8.57 5.54
C GLN A 193 -18.04 9.65 5.33
N LEU A 194 -18.86 9.49 4.30
CA LEU A 194 -20.06 10.28 4.03
C LEU A 194 -21.32 9.57 4.56
N SER A 195 -21.34 8.24 4.52
CA SER A 195 -22.32 7.39 5.15
C SER A 195 -21.61 6.33 6.01
N THR A 196 -22.05 6.14 7.22
CA THR A 196 -21.45 5.24 8.21
C THR A 196 -22.23 3.94 8.32
N TYR A 197 -21.61 2.85 8.80
CA TYR A 197 -22.29 1.56 8.97
C TYR A 197 -23.40 1.60 10.03
N ALA A 198 -23.13 2.20 11.19
CA ALA A 198 -24.04 2.18 12.35
C ALA A 198 -24.15 3.55 13.04
N GLY A 199 -24.05 4.64 12.29
CA GLY A 199 -24.18 6.00 12.83
C GLY A 199 -22.91 6.58 13.45
N MET A 200 -21.88 5.79 13.74
CA MET A 200 -20.58 6.26 14.23
C MET A 200 -19.60 6.43 13.09
N LYS A 201 -18.94 7.59 13.05
CA LYS A 201 -17.94 7.90 12.04
C LYS A 201 -16.58 7.34 12.43
N GLU A 202 -15.96 6.64 11.51
CA GLU A 202 -14.63 6.05 11.65
C GLU A 202 -13.63 6.78 10.77
N SER A 203 -12.35 6.76 11.18
CA SER A 203 -11.25 7.33 10.38
C SER A 203 -10.90 6.44 9.20
N LEU A 204 -10.45 7.04 8.10
CA LEU A 204 -9.86 6.31 6.98
C LEU A 204 -8.39 5.95 7.28
N PRO A 205 -7.82 4.95 6.58
CA PRO A 205 -6.45 4.51 6.79
C PRO A 205 -5.46 5.49 6.12
N LEU A 206 -5.32 6.69 6.70
CA LEU A 206 -4.35 7.69 6.25
C LEU A 206 -2.93 7.13 6.29
N GLU A 207 -2.18 7.29 5.22
CA GLU A 207 -0.79 6.88 5.13
C GLU A 207 0.08 8.00 4.55
N ILE A 208 1.29 8.13 5.10
CA ILE A 208 2.37 8.96 4.56
C ILE A 208 3.56 8.06 4.32
N ASP A 209 3.95 7.94 3.06
CA ASP A 209 4.97 7.02 2.61
C ASP A 209 6.06 7.76 1.82
N LEU A 210 7.32 7.36 2.02
CA LEU A 210 8.49 7.85 1.28
C LEU A 210 9.12 6.71 0.50
N GLY A 211 9.36 6.92 -0.79
CA GLY A 211 10.00 5.93 -1.66
C GLY A 211 11.26 6.46 -2.33
N LEU A 212 12.25 5.60 -2.46
CA LEU A 212 13.49 5.85 -3.21
C LEU A 212 13.74 4.68 -4.15
N SER A 213 14.27 4.95 -5.34
CA SER A 213 14.75 3.91 -6.25
C SER A 213 15.84 4.42 -7.15
N GLN A 214 16.69 3.50 -7.61
CA GLN A 214 17.70 3.80 -8.59
C GLN A 214 18.01 2.58 -9.45
N MET A 215 18.23 2.81 -10.73
CA MET A 215 18.80 1.85 -11.65
C MET A 215 20.33 1.92 -11.56
N LEU A 216 20.99 0.77 -11.48
CA LEU A 216 22.45 0.74 -11.43
C LEU A 216 23.03 0.84 -12.84
N GLU A 217 24.07 1.69 -13.05
CA GLU A 217 24.59 2.04 -14.37
C GLU A 217 25.08 0.85 -15.20
N ASN A 218 25.79 -0.11 -14.60
CA ASN A 218 26.47 -1.19 -15.34
C ASN A 218 25.82 -2.56 -15.18
N VAL A 219 24.72 -2.64 -14.46
CA VAL A 219 23.99 -3.89 -14.21
C VAL A 219 22.48 -3.65 -14.32
N PRO A 220 21.72 -4.56 -14.93
CA PRO A 220 20.29 -4.37 -15.14
C PRO A 220 19.51 -4.64 -13.84
N ILE A 221 19.82 -3.88 -12.81
CA ILE A 221 19.25 -4.00 -11.46
C ILE A 221 18.70 -2.64 -11.04
N ARG A 222 17.42 -2.61 -10.67
CA ARG A 222 16.79 -1.48 -9.98
C ARG A 222 16.50 -1.88 -8.55
N TRP A 223 16.98 -1.09 -7.59
CA TRP A 223 16.61 -1.25 -6.19
C TRP A 223 15.53 -0.26 -5.80
N HIS A 224 14.73 -0.65 -4.82
CA HIS A 224 13.65 0.14 -4.24
C HIS A 224 13.75 0.11 -2.73
N LEU A 225 13.58 1.26 -2.12
CA LEU A 225 13.50 1.43 -0.67
C LEU A 225 12.26 2.26 -0.36
N THR A 226 11.35 1.71 0.43
CA THR A 226 10.14 2.42 0.86
C THR A 226 10.09 2.47 2.37
N PHE A 227 9.75 3.63 2.90
CA PHE A 227 9.39 3.84 4.30
C PHE A 227 7.89 4.12 4.35
N GLU A 228 7.14 3.19 4.92
CA GLU A 228 5.68 3.26 4.99
C GLU A 228 5.19 3.75 6.37
N ASN A 229 3.96 4.29 6.41
CA ASN A 229 3.26 4.69 7.65
C ASN A 229 4.01 5.73 8.50
N LEU A 230 4.66 6.72 7.89
CA LEU A 230 5.46 7.72 8.60
C LEU A 230 4.63 8.64 9.52
N GLN A 231 3.31 8.72 9.35
CA GLN A 231 2.39 9.46 10.20
C GLN A 231 2.22 8.83 11.61
N LYS A 232 2.53 7.54 11.75
CA LYS A 232 2.41 6.81 13.01
C LYS A 232 3.74 6.12 13.31
N TRP A 233 4.63 6.78 14.06
CA TRP A 233 5.95 6.21 14.33
C TRP A 233 5.92 4.91 15.16
N PRO A 234 5.16 4.77 16.27
CA PRO A 234 5.07 3.50 17.00
C PRO A 234 4.08 2.56 16.32
N ILE A 235 4.54 1.78 15.32
CA ILE A 235 3.73 0.74 14.65
C ILE A 235 3.93 -0.66 15.23
N SER A 236 4.86 -0.82 16.15
CA SER A 236 5.13 -2.10 16.77
C SER A 236 4.43 -2.23 18.10
N TYR A 237 3.72 -3.34 18.28
CA TYR A 237 3.17 -3.72 19.57
C TYR A 237 4.16 -4.63 20.32
N PRO A 238 4.32 -4.45 21.65
CA PRO A 238 5.07 -5.39 22.47
C PRO A 238 4.50 -6.80 22.30
N ASN A 239 5.36 -7.79 22.12
CA ASN A 239 4.90 -9.17 22.08
C ASN A 239 4.66 -9.67 23.51
N PRO A 240 3.41 -10.00 23.92
CA PRO A 240 3.11 -10.47 25.27
C PRO A 240 3.92 -11.72 25.67
N ALA A 241 4.29 -12.57 24.70
CA ALA A 241 5.09 -13.76 24.94
C ALA A 241 6.55 -13.47 25.26
N ARG A 242 7.00 -12.21 25.10
CA ARG A 242 8.34 -11.73 25.50
C ARG A 242 8.31 -10.87 26.75
N SER A 243 7.15 -10.73 27.39
CA SER A 243 7.09 -10.07 28.68
C SER A 243 7.84 -10.92 29.72
N ILE A 244 8.72 -10.27 30.50
CA ILE A 244 9.45 -10.90 31.57
C ILE A 244 8.70 -10.59 32.86
N THR A 245 8.21 -11.63 33.54
CA THR A 245 7.66 -11.48 34.88
C THR A 245 8.81 -11.62 35.90
N ASP A 246 9.06 -10.58 36.67
CA ASP A 246 10.06 -10.62 37.74
C ASP A 246 9.61 -11.50 38.90
N LEU A 247 10.51 -11.79 39.84
CA LEU A 247 10.23 -12.62 41.05
C LEU A 247 9.16 -12.01 41.95
N ASN A 248 8.82 -10.74 41.77
CA ASN A 248 7.80 -10.00 42.52
C ASN A 248 6.45 -9.96 41.82
N GLY A 249 6.32 -10.64 40.66
CA GLY A 249 5.09 -10.67 39.87
C GLY A 249 4.87 -9.46 38.97
N ASN A 250 5.83 -8.54 38.84
CA ASN A 250 5.71 -7.41 37.93
C ASN A 250 6.00 -7.85 36.49
N GLN A 251 5.07 -7.60 35.58
CA GLN A 251 5.28 -7.83 34.16
C GLN A 251 5.98 -6.62 33.54
N THR A 252 7.16 -6.84 32.97
CA THR A 252 7.86 -5.85 32.15
C THR A 252 7.59 -6.17 30.68
N GLU A 253 6.89 -5.30 30.00
CA GLU A 253 6.64 -5.42 28.57
C GLU A 253 7.92 -5.21 27.74
N GLU A 254 7.99 -5.87 26.58
CA GLU A 254 9.08 -5.70 25.62
C GLU A 254 9.17 -4.22 25.19
N LYS A 255 10.30 -3.55 25.46
CA LYS A 255 10.57 -2.21 24.94
C LYS A 255 11.05 -2.31 23.49
N VAL A 256 10.21 -1.89 22.55
CA VAL A 256 10.61 -1.82 21.13
C VAL A 256 11.59 -0.67 20.94
N SER A 257 12.81 -0.97 20.49
CA SER A 257 13.82 0.04 20.23
C SER A 257 13.46 0.89 18.99
N PHE A 258 14.00 2.13 18.95
CA PHE A 258 13.86 3.02 17.79
C PHE A 258 14.29 2.34 16.49
N ILE A 259 15.42 1.63 16.49
CA ILE A 259 15.96 0.92 15.32
C ILE A 259 15.02 -0.21 14.87
N SER A 260 14.48 -0.99 15.81
CA SER A 260 13.52 -2.04 15.49
C SER A 260 12.25 -1.46 14.83
N ASN A 261 11.79 -0.32 15.32
CA ASN A 261 10.64 0.37 14.78
C ASN A 261 10.94 0.92 13.38
N LEU A 262 12.10 1.54 13.15
CA LEU A 262 12.55 2.02 11.84
C LEU A 262 12.54 0.89 10.79
N PHE A 263 13.08 -0.28 11.14
CA PHE A 263 13.04 -1.43 10.23
C PHE A 263 11.60 -1.86 9.89
N ARG A 264 10.66 -1.77 10.83
CA ARG A 264 9.26 -2.13 10.56
C ARG A 264 8.58 -1.19 9.55
N HIS A 265 9.04 0.04 9.44
CA HIS A 265 8.60 0.96 8.38
C HIS A 265 9.21 0.65 7.01
N THR A 266 10.21 -0.24 6.95
CA THR A 266 11.04 -0.42 5.76
C THR A 266 10.57 -1.57 4.89
N ILE A 267 10.51 -1.31 3.58
CA ILE A 267 10.32 -2.30 2.53
C ILE A 267 11.50 -2.18 1.57
N LEU A 268 12.12 -3.31 1.24
CA LEU A 268 13.18 -3.41 0.24
C LEU A 268 12.68 -4.19 -0.97
N GLY A 269 12.97 -3.69 -2.16
CA GLY A 269 12.68 -4.35 -3.42
C GLY A 269 13.89 -4.35 -4.35
N VAL A 270 14.02 -5.39 -5.15
CA VAL A 270 15.01 -5.48 -6.22
C VAL A 270 14.34 -6.03 -7.46
N GLU A 271 14.52 -5.36 -8.57
CA GLU A 271 14.04 -5.75 -9.89
C GLU A 271 15.24 -6.00 -10.81
N LEU A 272 15.35 -7.23 -11.33
CA LEU A 272 16.35 -7.64 -12.29
C LEU A 272 15.76 -7.55 -13.69
N PHE A 273 16.51 -6.97 -14.61
CA PHE A 273 16.13 -6.78 -16.02
C PHE A 273 14.80 -5.98 -16.20
N PRO A 274 14.57 -4.85 -15.49
CA PRO A 274 13.30 -4.14 -15.50
C PRO A 274 12.85 -3.69 -16.90
N GLU A 275 13.78 -3.41 -17.78
CA GLU A 275 13.55 -2.92 -19.16
C GLU A 275 13.46 -4.05 -20.20
N LYS A 276 13.74 -5.28 -19.82
CA LYS A 276 13.73 -6.43 -20.74
C LYS A 276 12.33 -7.05 -20.85
N GLY A 277 12.16 -7.90 -21.85
CA GLY A 277 10.93 -8.70 -22.02
C GLY A 277 10.72 -9.76 -20.93
N PHE A 278 11.76 -10.07 -20.16
CA PHE A 278 11.74 -10.93 -18.98
C PHE A 278 12.34 -10.17 -17.80
N ASN A 279 11.67 -10.19 -16.66
CA ASN A 279 12.17 -9.60 -15.43
C ASN A 279 11.89 -10.49 -14.22
N LEU A 280 12.79 -10.41 -13.24
CA LEU A 280 12.68 -11.07 -11.94
C LEU A 280 12.60 -10.00 -10.85
N ARG A 281 11.80 -10.27 -9.82
CA ARG A 281 11.54 -9.36 -8.72
C ARG A 281 11.68 -10.09 -7.41
N LEU A 282 12.35 -9.44 -6.46
CA LEU A 282 12.49 -9.89 -5.09
C LEU A 282 12.13 -8.73 -4.16
N GLY A 283 11.40 -9.02 -3.11
CA GLY A 283 11.00 -8.03 -2.13
C GLY A 283 11.02 -8.56 -0.72
N TYR A 284 11.24 -7.65 0.23
CA TYR A 284 11.22 -7.96 1.64
C TYR A 284 10.55 -6.85 2.44
N SER A 285 9.49 -7.20 3.17
CA SER A 285 8.81 -6.32 4.12
C SER A 285 9.21 -6.70 5.54
N PHE A 286 9.95 -5.83 6.20
CA PHE A 286 10.37 -6.06 7.59
C PHE A 286 9.19 -6.12 8.56
N ARG A 287 8.17 -5.30 8.36
CA ARG A 287 6.95 -5.30 9.17
C ARG A 287 6.27 -6.65 9.10
N ARG A 288 5.96 -7.13 7.89
CA ARG A 288 5.31 -8.43 7.65
C ARG A 288 6.12 -9.58 8.26
N SER A 289 7.45 -9.53 8.15
CA SER A 289 8.34 -10.52 8.75
C SER A 289 8.28 -10.58 10.27
N GLN A 290 8.07 -9.45 10.93
CA GLN A 290 8.03 -9.37 12.40
C GLN A 290 6.64 -9.65 12.97
N GLU A 291 5.59 -9.11 12.34
CA GLU A 291 4.20 -9.27 12.80
C GLU A 291 3.67 -10.69 12.64
N LEU A 292 4.09 -11.38 11.58
CA LEU A 292 3.64 -12.74 11.27
C LEU A 292 4.62 -13.83 11.74
N LYS A 293 5.56 -13.47 12.60
CA LYS A 293 6.54 -14.42 13.14
C LYS A 293 5.89 -15.33 14.19
N ILE A 294 5.83 -16.63 13.90
CA ILE A 294 5.49 -17.64 14.89
C ILE A 294 6.74 -17.91 15.73
N LEU A 295 6.60 -17.87 17.09
CA LEU A 295 7.68 -18.17 18.01
C LEU A 295 8.20 -19.60 17.74
N GLU A 296 9.53 -19.76 17.80
CA GLU A 296 10.24 -21.04 17.64
C GLU A 296 10.22 -21.67 16.23
N GLN A 297 9.58 -21.03 15.21
CA GLN A 297 9.65 -21.49 13.84
C GLN A 297 10.47 -20.53 12.96
N ARG A 298 11.35 -21.10 12.11
CA ARG A 298 12.00 -20.32 11.05
C ARG A 298 10.93 -19.93 10.02
N ASN A 299 10.64 -18.66 9.98
CA ASN A 299 9.61 -18.13 9.10
C ASN A 299 10.24 -17.18 8.06
N PHE A 300 9.96 -17.41 6.78
CA PHE A 300 10.30 -16.50 5.69
C PHE A 300 9.15 -15.54 5.36
N SER A 301 8.26 -15.27 6.34
CA SER A 301 7.24 -14.23 6.19
C SER A 301 7.92 -12.90 5.92
N GLY A 302 7.34 -12.12 5.01
CA GLY A 302 7.96 -10.87 4.55
C GLY A 302 8.69 -11.00 3.22
N LEU A 303 9.15 -12.19 2.83
CA LEU A 303 9.75 -12.43 1.52
C LEU A 303 8.67 -12.54 0.45
N SER A 304 8.92 -11.93 -0.70
CA SER A 304 8.13 -12.08 -1.92
C SER A 304 9.03 -12.19 -3.13
N PHE A 305 8.54 -12.90 -4.14
CA PHE A 305 9.20 -12.98 -5.43
C PHE A 305 8.19 -12.96 -6.56
N GLY A 306 8.62 -12.53 -7.72
CA GLY A 306 7.76 -12.51 -8.90
C GLY A 306 8.54 -12.52 -10.18
N ILE A 307 7.82 -12.85 -11.23
CA ILE A 307 8.31 -12.85 -12.61
C ILE A 307 7.40 -11.98 -13.47
N GLY A 308 7.99 -11.33 -14.46
CA GLY A 308 7.27 -10.59 -15.49
C GLY A 308 7.73 -11.02 -16.87
N LEU A 309 6.80 -11.14 -17.79
CA LEU A 309 7.01 -11.51 -19.18
C LEU A 309 6.29 -10.50 -20.09
N LYS A 310 6.97 -10.07 -21.15
CA LYS A 310 6.40 -9.21 -22.17
C LYS A 310 6.41 -9.92 -23.52
N PHE A 311 5.24 -10.03 -24.11
CA PHE A 311 5.04 -10.58 -25.44
C PHE A 311 4.34 -9.54 -26.30
N ASN A 312 5.05 -8.87 -27.19
CA ASN A 312 4.53 -7.77 -27.97
C ASN A 312 3.89 -6.69 -27.07
N ASN A 313 2.55 -6.54 -27.18
CA ASN A 313 1.77 -5.56 -26.41
C ASN A 313 1.14 -6.14 -25.13
N ILE A 314 1.33 -7.42 -24.86
CA ILE A 314 0.77 -8.09 -23.68
C ILE A 314 1.90 -8.27 -22.66
N ARG A 315 1.61 -7.93 -21.40
CA ARG A 315 2.48 -8.18 -20.26
C ARG A 315 1.77 -9.09 -19.28
N PHE A 316 2.48 -10.13 -18.88
CA PHE A 316 2.03 -11.05 -17.86
C PHE A 316 2.97 -10.97 -16.66
N SER A 317 2.40 -10.90 -15.46
CA SER A 317 3.17 -10.92 -14.21
C SER A 317 2.56 -11.91 -13.24
N TYR A 318 3.41 -12.68 -12.58
CA TYR A 318 3.02 -13.58 -11.51
C TYR A 318 3.86 -13.31 -10.27
N THR A 319 3.23 -13.36 -9.12
CA THR A 319 3.90 -13.14 -7.83
C THR A 319 3.40 -14.12 -6.80
N HIS A 320 4.33 -14.58 -5.99
CA HIS A 320 4.07 -15.32 -4.78
C HIS A 320 4.64 -14.56 -3.57
N ALA A 321 3.78 -14.20 -2.64
CA ALA A 321 4.16 -13.53 -1.40
C ALA A 321 3.81 -14.43 -0.21
N ARG A 322 4.81 -14.69 0.65
CA ARG A 322 4.63 -15.50 1.83
C ARG A 322 4.24 -14.64 3.01
N TYR A 323 3.06 -14.91 3.56
CA TYR A 323 2.55 -14.22 4.74
C TYR A 323 2.82 -15.00 6.03
N SER A 324 2.57 -16.31 6.04
CA SER A 324 2.89 -17.18 7.19
C SER A 324 3.22 -18.59 6.72
N SER A 325 3.56 -19.49 7.63
CA SER A 325 3.75 -20.90 7.30
C SER A 325 2.47 -21.58 6.79
N ALA A 326 1.31 -21.05 7.15
CA ALA A 326 0.01 -21.59 6.81
C ALA A 326 -0.73 -20.81 5.72
N ALA A 327 -0.26 -19.61 5.33
CA ALA A 327 -0.97 -18.74 4.40
C ALA A 327 -0.03 -18.03 3.43
N ASN A 328 -0.32 -18.16 2.15
CA ASN A 328 0.38 -17.52 1.05
C ASN A 328 -0.60 -16.72 0.20
N THR A 329 -0.12 -15.67 -0.43
CA THR A 329 -0.88 -14.90 -1.40
C THR A 329 -0.24 -15.01 -2.77
N SER A 330 -1.04 -15.22 -3.79
CA SER A 330 -0.60 -15.26 -5.19
C SER A 330 -1.38 -14.26 -6.04
N PHE A 331 -0.68 -13.62 -6.95
CA PHE A 331 -1.22 -12.71 -7.97
C PHE A 331 -1.02 -13.28 -9.35
#